data_1215ea184620398a618563446f9e2c01
#
_entry.id   1215ea184620398a618563446f9e2c01
#
_cell.length_a   1.000
_cell.length_b   1.000
_cell.length_c   1.000
_cell.angle_alpha   90.00
_cell.angle_beta   90.00
_cell.angle_gamma   90.00
#
_symmetry.space_group_name_H-M   'P 1'
#
loop_
_entity.id
_entity.type
_entity.pdbx_description
1 polymer ?
#
loop_
_entity_poly.entity_id
_entity_poly.type
_entity_poly.pdbx_seq_one_letter_code
_entity_poly.pdbx_strand_id
1 'polypeptide(L)'
;MAKINIKTLEIAGLSSVLHALRLPFGKESRSYSKFNIELDDDYIRTSTYTYANDKDMHLLSVLVKRGDEHAKAIRGLMVYAEIEAPVWFYRELETYRIGRERLSCESTMHIDCKGLSGEELEKAKDEIPMGKVQKTVDMFSYQCLRRIYHQRKNHRLPMWHDFCNWIKTLPYHKEFITGDYDSIEV
;
A
#
# COMPACT_ATOMS: atom_id res chain seq x y z
N MET A 1 -11.38 23.02 4.07
CA MET A 1 -10.85 22.20 2.99
C MET A 1 -11.01 20.74 3.40
N ALA A 2 -11.41 19.86 2.48
CA ALA A 2 -11.47 18.41 2.76
C ALA A 2 -10.06 17.92 3.08
N LYS A 3 -9.93 17.13 4.16
CA LYS A 3 -8.69 16.48 4.55
C LYS A 3 -8.77 15.01 4.14
N ILE A 4 -7.65 14.42 3.80
CA ILE A 4 -7.55 12.97 3.69
C ILE A 4 -7.35 12.38 5.07
N ASN A 5 -8.04 11.29 5.35
CA ASN A 5 -7.82 10.47 6.53
C ASN A 5 -7.43 9.06 6.08
N ILE A 6 -6.34 8.53 6.60
CA ILE A 6 -5.85 7.20 6.21
C ILE A 6 -5.56 6.39 7.47
N LYS A 7 -6.18 5.24 7.55
CA LYS A 7 -5.98 4.27 8.63
C LYS A 7 -5.35 3.01 8.06
N THR A 8 -4.15 2.67 8.52
CA THR A 8 -3.55 1.35 8.23
C THR A 8 -4.37 0.27 8.94
N LEU A 9 -4.86 -0.71 8.19
CA LEU A 9 -5.63 -1.85 8.70
C LEU A 9 -4.71 -3.04 8.97
N GLU A 10 -3.81 -3.34 8.02
CA GLU A 10 -2.92 -4.50 8.08
C GLU A 10 -1.65 -4.23 7.27
N ILE A 11 -0.56 -4.88 7.68
CA ILE A 11 0.68 -4.98 6.91
C ILE A 11 1.07 -6.45 6.86
N ALA A 12 1.23 -6.99 5.65
CA ALA A 12 1.44 -8.41 5.43
C ALA A 12 2.63 -8.70 4.50
N GLY A 13 3.08 -9.94 4.48
CA GLY A 13 4.02 -10.47 3.49
C GLY A 13 5.50 -10.42 3.87
N LEU A 14 5.89 -9.84 5.02
CA LEU A 14 7.31 -9.72 5.38
C LEU A 14 8.01 -11.08 5.45
N SER A 15 7.38 -12.08 6.07
CA SER A 15 7.94 -13.44 6.17
C SER A 15 8.23 -14.06 4.80
N SER A 16 7.26 -13.98 3.88
CA SER A 16 7.38 -14.50 2.53
C SER A 16 8.47 -13.78 1.73
N VAL A 17 8.59 -12.48 1.89
CA VAL A 17 9.63 -11.65 1.26
C VAL A 17 11.01 -12.06 1.76
N LEU A 18 11.19 -12.19 3.07
CA LEU A 18 12.47 -12.59 3.65
C LEU A 18 12.88 -14.01 3.26
N HIS A 19 11.92 -14.94 3.18
CA HIS A 19 12.16 -16.28 2.65
C HIS A 19 12.62 -16.23 1.20
N ALA A 20 11.91 -15.51 0.36
CA ALA A 20 12.20 -15.40 -1.08
C ALA A 20 13.57 -14.77 -1.39
N LEU A 21 14.10 -13.91 -0.52
CA LEU A 21 15.41 -13.27 -0.70
C LEU A 21 16.59 -14.23 -0.85
N ARG A 22 16.48 -15.43 -0.26
CA ARG A 22 17.56 -16.43 -0.22
C ARG A 22 17.48 -17.45 -1.34
N LEU A 23 16.32 -17.59 -1.98
CA LEU A 23 16.08 -18.58 -3.04
C LEU A 23 17.07 -18.48 -4.22
N PRO A 24 17.38 -17.29 -4.78
CA PRO A 24 18.29 -17.17 -5.93
C PRO A 24 19.70 -17.72 -5.68
N PHE A 25 20.07 -17.88 -4.41
CA PHE A 25 21.38 -18.36 -4.02
C PHE A 25 21.38 -19.82 -3.54
N GLY A 26 20.21 -20.50 -3.60
CA GLY A 26 20.05 -21.83 -3.03
C GLY A 26 20.35 -21.87 -1.52
N LYS A 27 20.07 -20.77 -0.82
CA LYS A 27 20.47 -20.56 0.58
C LYS A 27 19.28 -20.26 1.49
N GLU A 28 18.09 -20.73 1.14
CA GLU A 28 16.89 -20.59 1.97
C GLU A 28 17.10 -21.12 3.39
N SER A 29 17.89 -22.19 3.55
CA SER A 29 18.31 -22.73 4.85
C SER A 29 19.22 -21.78 5.65
N ARG A 30 19.76 -20.74 5.02
CA ARG A 30 20.57 -19.71 5.65
C ARG A 30 19.79 -18.42 5.95
N SER A 31 18.47 -18.44 5.83
CA SER A 31 17.66 -17.35 6.36
C SER A 31 17.86 -17.27 7.86
N TYR A 32 18.21 -16.10 8.35
CA TYR A 32 18.34 -15.83 9.77
C TYR A 32 17.00 -15.44 10.39
N SER A 33 16.04 -15.10 9.57
CA SER A 33 14.68 -14.75 10.00
C SER A 33 13.88 -16.00 10.31
N LYS A 34 13.08 -15.92 11.36
CA LYS A 34 12.17 -16.99 11.79
C LYS A 34 10.74 -16.51 11.64
N PHE A 35 9.90 -17.37 11.11
CA PHE A 35 8.46 -17.12 11.03
C PHE A 35 7.72 -18.41 11.37
N ASN A 36 6.61 -18.24 12.04
CA ASN A 36 5.71 -19.31 12.37
C ASN A 36 4.34 -18.98 11.78
N ILE A 37 3.73 -19.93 11.12
CA ILE A 37 2.37 -19.84 10.60
C ILE A 37 1.57 -20.86 11.39
N GLU A 38 0.69 -20.38 12.25
CA GLU A 38 -0.29 -21.23 12.92
C GLU A 38 -1.59 -21.17 12.14
N LEU A 39 -2.02 -22.30 11.62
CA LEU A 39 -3.32 -22.49 10.99
C LEU A 39 -4.24 -23.13 12.03
N ASP A 40 -5.35 -22.48 12.30
CA ASP A 40 -6.41 -23.05 13.12
C ASP A 40 -7.46 -23.63 12.17
N ASP A 41 -7.72 -24.95 12.28
CA ASP A 41 -8.62 -25.66 11.39
C ASP A 41 -10.09 -25.18 11.51
N ASP A 42 -10.48 -24.60 12.64
CA ASP A 42 -11.84 -24.12 12.89
C ASP A 42 -12.07 -22.64 12.56
N TYR A 43 -11.01 -21.87 12.43
CA TYR A 43 -11.06 -20.45 12.09
C TYR A 43 -9.89 -20.11 11.17
N ILE A 44 -10.15 -19.29 10.13
CA ILE A 44 -9.07 -18.71 9.30
C ILE A 44 -8.33 -17.67 10.15
N ARG A 45 -7.71 -18.10 11.24
CA ARG A 45 -6.76 -17.32 12.02
C ARG A 45 -5.36 -17.72 11.57
N THR A 46 -4.77 -16.87 10.76
CA THR A 46 -3.32 -16.93 10.53
C THR A 46 -2.66 -15.97 11.51
N SER A 47 -2.03 -16.48 12.56
CA SER A 47 -1.07 -15.70 13.31
C SER A 47 0.28 -15.85 12.62
N THR A 48 0.79 -14.80 12.04
CA THR A 48 2.14 -14.78 11.47
C THR A 48 3.06 -14.06 12.41
N TYR A 49 3.93 -14.78 13.07
CA TYR A 49 5.04 -14.20 13.82
C TYR A 49 6.28 -14.16 12.94
N THR A 50 6.82 -12.97 12.72
CA THR A 50 8.05 -12.81 11.95
C THR A 50 9.11 -12.17 12.81
N TYR A 51 10.17 -12.92 13.13
CA TYR A 51 11.41 -12.36 13.62
C TYR A 51 12.29 -12.01 12.43
N ALA A 52 12.32 -10.74 12.05
CA ALA A 52 13.19 -10.25 10.98
C ALA A 52 14.61 -10.08 11.52
N ASN A 53 15.55 -10.80 10.94
CA ASN A 53 16.96 -10.66 11.31
C ASN A 53 17.61 -9.49 10.57
N ASP A 54 18.48 -8.74 11.24
CA ASP A 54 19.15 -7.56 10.70
C ASP A 54 19.94 -7.85 9.41
N LYS A 55 20.52 -9.03 9.25
CA LYS A 55 21.25 -9.42 8.03
C LYS A 55 20.33 -9.58 6.83
N ASP A 56 19.13 -10.14 7.04
CA ASP A 56 18.14 -10.27 5.98
C ASP A 56 17.52 -8.91 5.64
N MET A 57 17.24 -8.09 6.65
CA MET A 57 16.75 -6.72 6.47
C MET A 57 17.79 -5.84 5.77
N HIS A 58 19.07 -5.97 6.11
CA HIS A 58 20.15 -5.27 5.44
C HIS A 58 20.24 -5.70 3.95
N LEU A 59 20.21 -7.00 3.66
CA LEU A 59 20.21 -7.50 2.28
C LEU A 59 19.03 -6.94 1.48
N LEU A 60 17.82 -6.95 2.04
CA LEU A 60 16.64 -6.39 1.38
C LEU A 60 16.83 -4.89 1.10
N SER A 61 17.32 -4.14 2.08
CA SER A 61 17.60 -2.71 1.95
C SER A 61 18.62 -2.41 0.84
N VAL A 62 19.71 -3.19 0.75
CA VAL A 62 20.71 -3.07 -0.33
C VAL A 62 20.08 -3.34 -1.70
N LEU A 63 19.24 -4.38 -1.83
CA LEU A 63 18.57 -4.70 -3.08
C LEU A 63 17.58 -3.60 -3.49
N VAL A 64 16.84 -3.05 -2.54
CA VAL A 64 15.92 -1.94 -2.80
C VAL A 64 16.65 -0.70 -3.29
N LYS A 65 17.81 -0.40 -2.73
CA LYS A 65 18.66 0.75 -3.14
C LYS A 65 19.22 0.60 -4.57
N ARG A 66 19.37 -0.61 -5.07
CA ARG A 66 19.87 -0.89 -6.43
C ARG A 66 18.83 -0.64 -7.54
N GLY A 67 17.64 -0.18 -7.20
CA GLY A 67 16.60 0.14 -8.17
C GLY A 67 15.53 -0.95 -8.32
N ASP A 68 14.54 -0.67 -9.14
CA ASP A 68 13.31 -1.46 -9.26
C ASP A 68 13.53 -2.89 -9.75
N GLU A 69 14.58 -3.14 -10.51
CA GLU A 69 14.95 -4.48 -10.98
C GLU A 69 15.33 -5.42 -9.83
N HIS A 70 15.99 -4.86 -8.81
CA HIS A 70 16.44 -5.61 -7.63
C HIS A 70 15.44 -5.54 -6.48
N ALA A 71 14.57 -4.53 -6.46
CA ALA A 71 13.56 -4.29 -5.44
C ALA A 71 12.31 -5.18 -5.54
N LYS A 72 12.33 -6.23 -6.40
CA LYS A 72 11.16 -7.08 -6.67
C LYS A 72 10.51 -7.64 -5.41
N ALA A 73 11.31 -7.94 -4.40
CA ALA A 73 10.84 -8.54 -3.15
C ALA A 73 9.82 -7.64 -2.44
N ILE A 74 9.99 -6.31 -2.44
CA ILE A 74 9.03 -5.41 -1.77
C ILE A 74 7.65 -5.30 -2.46
N ARG A 75 7.47 -5.97 -3.61
CA ARG A 75 6.14 -6.18 -4.20
C ARG A 75 5.27 -7.08 -3.34
N GLY A 76 5.90 -7.99 -2.59
CA GLY A 76 5.22 -8.89 -1.66
C GLY A 76 4.92 -8.28 -0.29
N LEU A 77 5.47 -7.09 0.03
CA LEU A 77 5.08 -6.34 1.23
C LEU A 77 3.83 -5.55 0.93
N MET A 78 2.73 -5.90 1.57
CA MET A 78 1.41 -5.34 1.30
C MET A 78 0.91 -4.54 2.49
N VAL A 79 0.26 -3.41 2.21
CA VAL A 79 -0.43 -2.57 3.18
C VAL A 79 -1.90 -2.50 2.78
N TYR A 80 -2.78 -2.79 3.72
CA TYR A 80 -4.21 -2.57 3.61
C TYR A 80 -4.55 -1.31 4.38
N ALA A 81 -5.24 -0.38 3.72
CA ALA A 81 -5.58 0.91 4.30
C ALA A 81 -7.01 1.32 3.98
N GLU A 82 -7.73 1.81 4.99
CA GLU A 82 -8.96 2.57 4.81
C GLU A 82 -8.57 4.02 4.49
N ILE A 83 -9.12 4.55 3.40
CA ILE A 83 -8.86 5.91 2.94
C ILE A 83 -10.19 6.65 2.86
N GLU A 84 -10.26 7.81 3.50
CA GLU A 84 -11.38 8.73 3.42
C GLU A 84 -10.90 10.01 2.73
N ALA A 85 -11.39 10.24 1.52
CA ALA A 85 -10.93 11.34 0.65
C ALA A 85 -12.02 11.76 -0.34
N PRO A 86 -11.95 12.96 -0.94
CA PRO A 86 -12.86 13.36 -2.00
C PRO A 86 -12.66 12.55 -3.28
N VAL A 87 -13.73 12.37 -4.04
CA VAL A 87 -13.76 11.59 -5.30
C VAL A 87 -12.66 12.02 -6.28
N TRP A 88 -12.39 13.33 -6.39
CA TRP A 88 -11.34 13.81 -7.29
C TRP A 88 -9.93 13.31 -6.91
N PHE A 89 -9.65 13.06 -5.61
CA PHE A 89 -8.37 12.50 -5.18
C PHE A 89 -8.18 11.07 -5.68
N TYR A 90 -9.24 10.27 -5.61
CA TYR A 90 -9.18 8.89 -6.09
C TYR A 90 -8.91 8.80 -7.59
N ARG A 91 -9.40 9.75 -8.39
CA ARG A 91 -9.09 9.78 -9.83
C ARG A 91 -7.60 9.95 -10.10
N GLU A 92 -6.90 10.75 -9.29
CA GLU A 92 -5.44 10.84 -9.37
C GLU A 92 -4.76 9.57 -8.83
N LEU A 93 -5.26 9.03 -7.71
CA LEU A 93 -4.72 7.82 -7.10
C LEU A 93 -4.87 6.59 -8.03
N GLU A 94 -5.91 6.53 -8.86
CA GLU A 94 -6.14 5.46 -9.83
C GLU A 94 -5.12 5.37 -10.95
N THR A 95 -4.30 6.37 -11.14
CA THR A 95 -3.16 6.30 -12.07
C THR A 95 -2.10 5.30 -11.61
N TYR A 96 -2.08 4.95 -10.33
CA TYR A 96 -1.16 3.99 -9.71
C TYR A 96 -1.75 2.56 -9.69
N ARG A 97 -1.94 1.96 -10.85
CA ARG A 97 -2.60 0.64 -10.97
C ARG A 97 -1.71 -0.54 -10.59
N ILE A 98 -0.40 -0.46 -10.89
CA ILE A 98 0.51 -1.58 -10.65
C ILE A 98 0.91 -1.62 -9.18
N GLY A 99 0.51 -2.70 -8.50
CA GLY A 99 0.77 -2.92 -7.08
C GLY A 99 -0.17 -2.17 -6.14
N ARG A 100 -1.31 -1.72 -6.66
CA ARG A 100 -2.46 -1.23 -5.89
C ARG A 100 -3.73 -1.90 -6.38
N GLU A 101 -4.60 -2.25 -5.44
CA GLU A 101 -5.94 -2.75 -5.72
C GLU A 101 -6.94 -2.06 -4.79
N ARG A 102 -8.06 -1.62 -5.34
CA ARG A 102 -9.20 -1.15 -4.53
C ARG A 102 -10.09 -2.34 -4.23
N LEU A 103 -10.22 -2.68 -2.95
CA LEU A 103 -11.02 -3.81 -2.52
C LEU A 103 -12.51 -3.45 -2.46
N SER A 104 -12.82 -2.25 -1.99
CA SER A 104 -14.20 -1.76 -1.91
C SER A 104 -14.24 -0.24 -1.72
N CYS A 105 -15.41 0.35 -1.95
CA CYS A 105 -15.70 1.75 -1.65
C CYS A 105 -17.14 1.93 -1.18
N GLU A 106 -17.41 3.03 -0.50
CA GLU A 106 -18.79 3.45 -0.21
C GLU A 106 -19.56 3.61 -1.52
N SER A 107 -20.76 3.03 -1.53
CA SER A 107 -21.60 3.03 -2.73
C SER A 107 -22.52 4.23 -2.74
N THR A 108 -22.38 5.10 -3.74
CA THR A 108 -23.35 6.18 -3.97
C THR A 108 -24.76 5.66 -4.29
N MET A 109 -24.86 4.44 -4.84
CA MET A 109 -26.16 3.79 -5.09
C MET A 109 -26.92 3.52 -3.81
N HIS A 110 -26.22 3.04 -2.77
CA HIS A 110 -26.85 2.62 -1.52
C HIS A 110 -26.99 3.76 -0.49
N ILE A 111 -26.17 4.80 -0.62
CA ILE A 111 -26.11 5.90 0.35
C ILE A 111 -26.87 7.12 -0.18
N ASP A 112 -26.45 7.65 -1.34
CA ASP A 112 -26.97 8.92 -1.87
C ASP A 112 -28.21 8.76 -2.71
N CYS A 113 -28.26 7.66 -3.48
CA CYS A 113 -29.32 7.41 -4.47
C CYS A 113 -30.23 6.26 -4.06
N LYS A 114 -30.34 5.99 -2.76
CA LYS A 114 -31.14 4.87 -2.23
C LYS A 114 -32.61 5.02 -2.65
N GLY A 115 -33.13 3.98 -3.29
CA GLY A 115 -34.53 3.92 -3.71
C GLY A 115 -34.86 4.60 -5.05
N LEU A 116 -33.86 5.27 -5.66
CA LEU A 116 -34.01 5.85 -7.00
C LEU A 116 -33.76 4.80 -8.09
N SER A 117 -34.40 4.99 -9.27
CA SER A 117 -34.21 4.15 -10.45
C SER A 117 -34.40 4.95 -11.74
N GLY A 118 -33.96 4.39 -12.87
CA GLY A 118 -34.11 5.01 -14.19
C GLY A 118 -33.51 6.42 -14.27
N GLU A 119 -34.21 7.33 -14.94
CA GLU A 119 -33.74 8.70 -15.18
C GLU A 119 -33.50 9.51 -13.90
N GLU A 120 -34.31 9.29 -12.85
CA GLU A 120 -34.11 9.96 -11.55
C GLU A 120 -32.79 9.56 -10.90
N LEU A 121 -32.44 8.30 -11.03
CA LEU A 121 -31.14 7.80 -10.53
C LEU A 121 -29.97 8.42 -11.31
N GLU A 122 -30.05 8.45 -12.64
CA GLU A 122 -29.02 9.03 -13.50
C GLU A 122 -28.80 10.50 -13.16
N LYS A 123 -29.88 11.28 -13.07
CA LYS A 123 -29.82 12.69 -12.68
C LYS A 123 -29.17 12.89 -11.31
N ALA A 124 -29.59 12.10 -10.30
CA ALA A 124 -29.01 12.18 -8.97
C ALA A 124 -27.51 11.82 -8.97
N LYS A 125 -27.07 10.90 -9.83
CA LYS A 125 -25.65 10.55 -10.02
C LYS A 125 -24.84 11.69 -10.62
N ASP A 126 -25.39 12.37 -11.62
CA ASP A 126 -24.74 13.51 -12.29
C ASP A 126 -24.56 14.71 -11.36
N GLU A 127 -25.45 14.87 -10.39
CA GLU A 127 -25.40 15.92 -9.38
C GLU A 127 -24.41 15.68 -8.25
N ILE A 128 -23.82 14.45 -8.15
CA ILE A 128 -22.84 14.14 -7.09
C ILE A 128 -21.55 14.93 -7.32
N PRO A 129 -21.17 15.82 -6.40
CA PRO A 129 -20.00 16.65 -6.63
C PRO A 129 -18.70 15.85 -6.51
N MET A 130 -17.72 16.18 -7.32
CA MET A 130 -16.37 15.59 -7.26
C MET A 130 -15.68 15.79 -5.91
N GLY A 131 -16.10 16.79 -5.14
CA GLY A 131 -15.63 17.05 -3.77
C GLY A 131 -16.29 16.17 -2.71
N LYS A 132 -17.25 15.30 -3.08
CA LYS A 132 -17.85 14.36 -2.15
C LYS A 132 -16.78 13.46 -1.55
N VAL A 133 -16.75 13.38 -0.22
CA VAL A 133 -15.86 12.47 0.51
C VAL A 133 -16.45 11.06 0.48
N GLN A 134 -15.61 10.07 0.19
CA GLN A 134 -15.95 8.65 0.22
C GLN A 134 -14.87 7.90 0.98
N LYS A 135 -15.24 6.75 1.54
CA LYS A 135 -14.30 5.78 2.09
C LYS A 135 -14.03 4.66 1.10
N THR A 136 -12.77 4.25 1.04
CA THR A 136 -12.34 3.07 0.30
C THR A 136 -11.47 2.19 1.19
N VAL A 137 -11.39 0.92 0.85
CA VAL A 137 -10.32 0.04 1.34
C VAL A 137 -9.46 -0.32 0.16
N ASP A 138 -8.20 0.06 0.25
CA ASP A 138 -7.21 -0.17 -0.80
C ASP A 138 -6.04 -1.01 -0.26
N MET A 139 -5.50 -1.86 -1.11
CA MET A 139 -4.28 -2.63 -0.88
C MET A 139 -3.15 -2.02 -1.70
N PHE A 140 -1.97 -1.83 -1.09
CA PHE A 140 -0.79 -1.31 -1.75
C PHE A 140 0.42 -2.20 -1.52
N SER A 141 1.22 -2.45 -2.54
CA SER A 141 2.58 -2.94 -2.33
C SER A 141 3.52 -1.80 -1.91
N TYR A 142 4.56 -2.12 -1.15
CA TYR A 142 5.60 -1.14 -0.80
C TYR A 142 6.26 -0.54 -2.04
N GLN A 143 6.42 -1.32 -3.12
CA GLN A 143 6.93 -0.78 -4.38
C GLN A 143 6.00 0.28 -4.99
N CYS A 144 4.68 0.08 -4.93
CA CYS A 144 3.71 1.08 -5.37
C CYS A 144 3.80 2.34 -4.51
N LEU A 145 3.83 2.18 -3.18
CA LEU A 145 3.96 3.31 -2.25
C LEU A 145 5.28 4.07 -2.45
N ARG A 146 6.39 3.37 -2.74
CA ARG A 146 7.67 3.99 -3.09
C ARG A 146 7.53 4.90 -4.30
N ARG A 147 6.93 4.41 -5.38
CA ARG A 147 6.68 5.20 -6.59
C ARG A 147 5.79 6.41 -6.33
N ILE A 148 4.70 6.22 -5.58
CA ILE A 148 3.81 7.31 -5.17
C ILE A 148 4.60 8.37 -4.39
N TYR A 149 5.36 7.96 -3.37
CA TYR A 149 6.11 8.88 -2.52
C TYR A 149 7.08 9.75 -3.33
N HIS A 150 7.93 9.14 -4.16
CA HIS A 150 8.93 9.89 -4.94
C HIS A 150 8.30 10.84 -5.97
N GLN A 151 7.15 10.47 -6.53
CA GLN A 151 6.43 11.32 -7.50
C GLN A 151 5.58 12.41 -6.83
N ARG A 152 5.14 12.22 -5.59
CA ARG A 152 4.15 13.08 -4.92
C ARG A 152 4.68 13.84 -3.71
N LYS A 153 5.87 13.56 -3.20
CA LYS A 153 6.44 14.24 -2.02
C LYS A 153 6.51 15.78 -2.16
N ASN A 154 6.66 16.28 -3.38
CA ASN A 154 6.70 17.70 -3.71
C ASN A 154 5.51 18.15 -4.56
N HIS A 155 4.40 17.45 -4.52
CA HIS A 155 3.24 17.75 -5.34
C HIS A 155 2.54 19.02 -4.86
N ARG A 156 1.99 19.85 -5.79
CA ARG A 156 1.32 21.11 -5.47
C ARG A 156 0.02 20.97 -4.65
N LEU A 157 -0.64 19.80 -4.68
CA LEU A 157 -1.84 19.53 -3.88
C LEU A 157 -1.45 19.06 -2.47
N PRO A 158 -1.84 19.77 -1.39
CA PRO A 158 -1.48 19.42 -0.02
C PRO A 158 -1.90 18.04 0.41
N MET A 159 -3.01 17.51 -0.13
CA MET A 159 -3.52 16.16 0.19
C MET A 159 -2.52 15.05 -0.15
N TRP A 160 -1.67 15.24 -1.17
CA TRP A 160 -0.57 14.32 -1.46
C TRP A 160 0.53 14.38 -0.40
N HIS A 161 0.75 15.54 0.22
CA HIS A 161 1.69 15.65 1.35
C HIS A 161 1.17 14.85 2.55
N ASP A 162 -0.14 14.92 2.83
CA ASP A 162 -0.76 14.12 3.90
C ASP A 162 -0.65 12.63 3.60
N PHE A 163 -0.87 12.20 2.35
CA PHE A 163 -0.66 10.82 1.92
C PHE A 163 0.81 10.39 2.09
N CYS A 164 1.76 11.23 1.69
CA CYS A 164 3.19 10.96 1.89
C CYS A 164 3.58 10.93 3.38
N ASN A 165 2.92 11.74 4.22
CA ASN A 165 3.14 11.70 5.67
C ASN A 165 2.60 10.39 6.28
N TRP A 166 1.46 9.90 5.80
CA TRP A 166 0.99 8.56 6.18
C TRP A 166 2.00 7.47 5.78
N ILE A 167 2.57 7.51 4.58
CA ILE A 167 3.62 6.56 4.17
C ILE A 167 4.77 6.53 5.18
N LYS A 168 5.16 7.69 5.73
CA LYS A 168 6.23 7.79 6.72
C LYS A 168 5.87 7.17 8.08
N THR A 169 4.64 6.80 8.32
CA THR A 169 4.23 6.06 9.53
C THR A 169 4.39 4.55 9.40
N LEU A 170 4.60 4.05 8.18
CA LEU A 170 4.73 2.63 7.91
C LEU A 170 6.09 2.08 8.41
N PRO A 171 6.14 0.84 8.90
CA PRO A 171 7.41 0.23 9.30
C PRO A 171 8.37 0.13 8.12
N TYR A 172 9.66 0.32 8.40
CA TYR A 172 10.74 0.25 7.41
C TYR A 172 10.56 1.19 6.20
N HIS A 173 9.77 2.25 6.34
CA HIS A 173 9.56 3.20 5.25
C HIS A 173 10.86 3.84 4.76
N LYS A 174 11.81 4.12 5.67
CA LYS A 174 13.11 4.72 5.34
C LYS A 174 13.95 3.80 4.46
N GLU A 175 13.94 2.52 4.78
CA GLU A 175 14.74 1.50 4.10
C GLU A 175 14.13 1.11 2.76
N PHE A 176 12.80 1.09 2.63
CA PHE A 176 12.11 0.49 1.48
C PHE A 176 11.30 1.47 0.63
N ILE A 177 10.92 2.62 1.17
CA ILE A 177 10.01 3.55 0.48
C ILE A 177 10.64 4.93 0.29
N THR A 178 11.03 5.61 1.37
CA THR A 178 11.33 7.05 1.36
C THR A 178 12.82 7.38 1.22
N GLY A 179 13.71 6.39 1.28
CA GLY A 179 15.16 6.62 1.15
C GLY A 179 15.53 7.14 -0.23
N ASP A 180 16.54 8.00 -0.31
CA ASP A 180 17.09 8.51 -1.57
C ASP A 180 17.92 7.41 -2.24
N TYR A 181 17.62 7.14 -3.51
CA TYR A 181 18.22 6.07 -4.29
C TYR A 181 19.20 6.56 -5.36
N ASP A 182 19.35 7.89 -5.47
CA ASP A 182 20.11 8.54 -6.54
C ASP A 182 21.61 8.65 -6.26
N SER A 183 22.13 8.01 -5.20
CA SER A 183 23.53 8.13 -4.80
C SER A 183 24.29 6.80 -4.74
N ILE A 184 23.98 5.85 -5.61
CA ILE A 184 24.89 4.75 -5.86
C ILE A 184 25.55 5.02 -7.22
N GLU A 185 26.65 5.76 -7.18
CA GLU A 185 27.66 5.65 -8.24
C GLU A 185 28.08 4.18 -8.34
N VAL A 186 27.95 3.62 -9.52
CA VAL A 186 28.35 2.26 -9.92
C VAL A 186 29.86 2.14 -9.92
#